data_f791c27725012ea3a229fe3fda0e1488
#
_entry.id   f791c27725012ea3a229fe3fda0e1488
#
_cell.length_a   1.000
_cell.length_b   1.000
_cell.length_c   1.000
_cell.angle_alpha   90.00
_cell.angle_beta   90.00
_cell.angle_gamma   90.00
#
_symmetry.space_group_name_H-M   'P 1'
#
loop_
_entity.id
_entity.type
_entity.pdbx_description
1 polymer ?
#
loop_
_entity_poly.entity_id
_entity_poly.type
_entity_poly.pdbx_seq_one_letter_code
_entity_poly.pdbx_strand_id
1 'polypeptide(L)'
;MANQRITVLGSGFGALSAVRELRARGCKDEIALVSPRSELHYLPGTIWIPSGLRTREQLIVPLAPFFERMDVRHVLAEVTGLATDGRSVQTTAGEVANDALVIATGGRFIKKLPGIEHAITPCE
;
A
#
# COMPACT_ATOMS: atom_id res chain seq x y z
N MET A 1 3.57 -15.03 24.60
CA MET A 1 2.34 -14.45 24.02
C MET A 1 2.11 -15.06 22.66
N ALA A 2 0.86 -15.30 22.29
CA ALA A 2 0.55 -15.81 20.98
C ALA A 2 0.96 -14.77 19.91
N ASN A 3 1.58 -15.22 18.82
CA ASN A 3 1.86 -14.36 17.67
C ASN A 3 0.54 -13.85 17.11
N GLN A 4 0.42 -12.54 17.00
CA GLN A 4 -0.72 -11.90 16.34
C GLN A 4 -0.49 -11.82 14.84
N ARG A 5 -1.59 -11.78 14.09
CA ARG A 5 -1.57 -11.56 12.65
C ARG A 5 -1.99 -10.13 12.40
N ILE A 6 -1.07 -9.33 11.88
CA ILE A 6 -1.33 -7.92 11.54
C ILE A 6 -1.49 -7.84 10.04
N THR A 7 -2.61 -7.30 9.57
CA THR A 7 -2.82 -7.03 8.14
C THR A 7 -2.75 -5.55 7.88
N VAL A 8 -1.96 -5.16 6.88
CA VAL A 8 -1.81 -3.78 6.41
C VAL A 8 -2.35 -3.70 4.99
N LEU A 9 -3.31 -2.82 4.76
CA LEU A 9 -3.90 -2.61 3.44
C LEU A 9 -3.27 -1.39 2.76
N GLY A 10 -2.71 -1.61 1.58
CA GLY A 10 -2.03 -0.59 0.80
C GLY A 10 -0.51 -0.77 0.76
N SER A 11 0.14 -0.09 -0.16
CA SER A 11 1.62 -0.09 -0.34
C SER A 11 2.18 1.32 -0.53
N GLY A 12 1.45 2.33 -0.10
CA GLY A 12 1.90 3.71 -0.08
C GLY A 12 2.71 4.07 1.17
N PHE A 13 3.01 5.35 1.34
CA PHE A 13 3.80 5.84 2.46
C PHE A 13 3.24 5.46 3.83
N GLY A 14 1.91 5.56 4.00
CA GLY A 14 1.26 5.22 5.27
C GLY A 14 1.44 3.75 5.63
N ALA A 15 1.23 2.85 4.68
CA ALA A 15 1.40 1.42 4.87
C ALA A 15 2.86 1.05 5.20
N LEU A 16 3.81 1.54 4.41
CA LEU A 16 5.24 1.25 4.60
C LEU A 16 5.77 1.85 5.91
N SER A 17 5.31 3.04 6.28
CA SER A 17 5.65 3.69 7.56
C SER A 17 5.12 2.90 8.74
N ALA A 18 3.88 2.38 8.66
CA ALA A 18 3.31 1.55 9.71
C ALA A 18 4.12 0.26 9.91
N VAL A 19 4.47 -0.43 8.84
CA VAL A 19 5.32 -1.64 8.91
C VAL A 19 6.68 -1.33 9.53
N ARG A 20 7.32 -0.27 9.05
CA ARG A 20 8.64 0.15 9.56
C ARG A 20 8.59 0.47 11.05
N GLU A 21 7.57 1.20 11.48
CA GLU A 21 7.40 1.59 12.89
C GLU A 21 7.12 0.38 13.78
N LEU A 22 6.28 -0.54 13.34
CA LEU A 22 6.04 -1.79 14.08
C LEU A 22 7.35 -2.56 14.30
N ARG A 23 8.15 -2.75 13.25
CA ARG A 23 9.44 -3.45 13.37
C ARG A 23 10.45 -2.67 14.21
N ALA A 24 10.50 -1.35 14.10
CA ALA A 24 11.39 -0.51 14.89
C ALA A 24 11.06 -0.56 16.39
N ARG A 25 9.80 -0.76 16.74
CA ARG A 25 9.34 -0.97 18.13
C ARG A 25 9.51 -2.41 18.63
N GLY A 26 10.13 -3.28 17.84
CA GLY A 26 10.39 -4.65 18.22
C GLY A 26 9.22 -5.61 18.05
N CYS A 27 8.17 -5.22 17.32
CA CYS A 27 7.08 -6.13 16.96
C CYS A 27 7.63 -7.29 16.12
N LYS A 28 7.40 -8.51 16.59
CA LYS A 28 7.80 -9.76 15.92
C LYS A 28 6.62 -10.54 15.35
N ASP A 29 5.42 -9.96 15.44
CA ASP A 29 4.21 -10.58 14.94
C ASP A 29 4.23 -10.73 13.42
N GLU A 30 3.41 -11.66 12.91
CA GLU A 30 3.24 -11.83 11.47
C GLU A 30 2.59 -10.59 10.85
N ILE A 31 3.22 -10.02 9.83
CA ILE A 31 2.67 -8.90 9.07
C ILE A 31 2.38 -9.36 7.65
N ALA A 32 1.12 -9.27 7.25
CA ALA A 32 0.67 -9.39 5.86
C ALA A 32 0.35 -8.01 5.31
N LEU A 33 0.89 -7.68 4.14
CA LEU A 33 0.56 -6.44 3.43
C LEU A 33 -0.18 -6.81 2.14
N VAL A 34 -1.38 -6.27 1.99
CA VAL A 34 -2.25 -6.50 0.83
C VAL A 34 -2.23 -5.27 -0.06
N SER A 35 -1.81 -5.44 -1.30
CA SER A 35 -1.83 -4.36 -2.30
C SER A 35 -1.90 -4.93 -3.72
N PRO A 36 -2.49 -4.20 -4.68
CA PRO A 36 -2.56 -4.64 -6.08
C PRO A 36 -1.25 -4.45 -6.83
N ARG A 37 -0.24 -3.85 -6.19
CA ARG A 37 1.08 -3.58 -6.79
C ARG A 37 2.19 -3.98 -5.82
N SER A 38 3.32 -4.40 -6.37
CA SER A 38 4.55 -4.72 -5.63
C SER A 38 5.58 -3.59 -5.69
N GLU A 39 5.13 -2.37 -5.94
CA GLU A 39 5.97 -1.20 -6.13
C GLU A 39 5.36 0.05 -5.49
N LEU A 40 6.21 0.99 -5.09
CA LEU A 40 5.83 2.32 -4.64
C LEU A 40 6.04 3.31 -5.78
N HIS A 41 5.00 4.07 -6.11
CA HIS A 41 5.11 5.22 -7.00
C HIS A 41 5.40 6.47 -6.16
N TYR A 42 6.60 7.05 -6.34
CA TYR A 42 7.03 8.21 -5.58
C TYR A 42 6.43 9.49 -6.15
N LEU A 43 5.18 9.77 -5.77
CA LEU A 43 4.40 10.90 -6.28
C LEU A 43 5.06 12.28 -6.08
N PRO A 44 5.75 12.57 -4.95
CA PRO A 44 6.41 13.88 -4.81
C PRO A 44 7.43 14.19 -5.90
N GLY A 45 8.01 13.17 -6.53
CA GLY A 45 8.96 13.35 -7.63
C GLY A 45 8.32 13.67 -8.99
N THR A 46 6.99 13.56 -9.13
CA THR A 46 6.30 13.79 -10.42
C THR A 46 6.45 15.23 -10.93
N ILE A 47 6.68 16.20 -10.03
CA ILE A 47 6.95 17.60 -10.40
C ILE A 47 8.19 17.76 -11.30
N TRP A 48 9.12 16.78 -11.30
CA TRP A 48 10.35 16.81 -12.07
C TRP A 48 10.22 16.21 -13.47
N ILE A 49 9.10 15.54 -13.77
CA ILE A 49 8.88 14.90 -15.07
C ILE A 49 8.74 15.94 -16.19
N PRO A 50 7.91 16.99 -16.04
CA PRO A 50 7.75 17.98 -17.13
C PRO A 50 9.04 18.73 -17.48
N SER A 51 9.94 18.89 -16.52
CA SER A 51 11.25 19.56 -16.74
C SER A 51 12.32 18.61 -17.27
N GLY A 52 12.03 17.31 -17.40
CA GLY A 52 12.99 16.30 -17.83
C GLY A 52 14.05 15.91 -16.80
N LEU A 53 13.93 16.39 -15.56
CA LEU A 53 14.89 16.07 -14.48
C LEU A 53 14.71 14.65 -13.93
N ARG A 54 13.54 14.06 -14.13
CA ARG A 54 13.22 12.68 -13.78
C ARG A 54 12.32 12.05 -14.84
N THR A 55 12.45 10.75 -15.02
CA THR A 55 11.51 9.95 -15.79
C THR A 55 10.52 9.24 -14.86
N ARG A 56 9.41 8.75 -15.41
CA ARG A 56 8.44 7.98 -14.65
C ARG A 56 9.09 6.75 -14.00
N GLU A 57 9.92 6.05 -14.74
CA GLU A 57 10.58 4.81 -14.30
C GLU A 57 11.50 5.05 -13.09
N GLN A 58 12.12 6.23 -13.02
CA GLN A 58 12.97 6.62 -11.87
C GLN A 58 12.17 6.86 -10.58
N LEU A 59 10.86 7.03 -10.68
CA LEU A 59 9.95 7.26 -9.55
C LEU A 59 9.23 5.98 -9.09
N ILE A 60 9.49 4.87 -9.74
CA ILE A 60 8.94 3.56 -9.38
C ILE A 60 9.97 2.81 -8.55
N VAL A 61 9.61 2.48 -7.31
CA VAL A 61 10.50 1.78 -6.37
C VAL A 61 9.95 0.36 -6.13
N PRO A 62 10.68 -0.68 -6.54
CA PRO A 62 10.29 -2.06 -6.23
C PRO A 62 10.27 -2.29 -4.72
N LEU A 63 9.24 -2.94 -4.20
CA LEU A 63 9.06 -3.16 -2.76
C LEU A 63 9.52 -4.54 -2.27
N ALA A 64 9.86 -5.46 -3.16
CA ALA A 64 10.34 -6.79 -2.76
C ALA A 64 11.51 -6.74 -1.76
N PRO A 65 12.54 -5.89 -1.94
CA PRO A 65 13.62 -5.78 -0.96
C PRO A 65 13.16 -5.23 0.40
N PHE A 66 12.15 -4.37 0.40
CA PHE A 66 11.56 -3.85 1.64
C PHE A 66 10.80 -4.96 2.38
N PHE A 67 9.97 -5.72 1.67
CA PHE A 67 9.20 -6.83 2.26
C PHE A 67 10.12 -7.89 2.85
N GLU A 68 11.19 -8.24 2.15
CA GLU A 68 12.19 -9.19 2.65
C GLU A 68 12.87 -8.67 3.92
N ARG A 69 13.37 -7.43 3.90
CA ARG A 69 14.06 -6.82 5.04
C ARG A 69 13.15 -6.65 6.27
N MET A 70 11.87 -6.37 6.06
CA MET A 70 10.89 -6.17 7.13
C MET A 70 10.16 -7.44 7.53
N ASP A 71 10.47 -8.57 6.91
CA ASP A 71 9.78 -9.86 7.13
C ASP A 71 8.26 -9.71 6.98
N VAL A 72 7.83 -9.24 5.81
CA VAL A 72 6.44 -8.98 5.46
C VAL A 72 5.99 -9.96 4.38
N ARG A 73 4.89 -10.64 4.62
CA ARG A 73 4.21 -11.46 3.61
C ARG A 73 3.38 -10.54 2.70
N HIS A 74 3.80 -10.38 1.47
CA HIS A 74 3.05 -9.61 0.49
C HIS A 74 1.95 -10.46 -0.15
N VAL A 75 0.72 -9.95 -0.09
CA VAL A 75 -0.44 -10.50 -0.80
C VAL A 75 -0.74 -9.58 -1.98
N LEU A 76 -0.37 -10.00 -3.18
CA LEU A 76 -0.60 -9.25 -4.42
C LEU A 76 -2.06 -9.43 -4.83
N ALA A 77 -2.93 -8.56 -4.36
CA ALA A 77 -4.37 -8.64 -4.56
C ALA A 77 -5.06 -7.30 -4.31
N GLU A 78 -6.26 -7.17 -4.83
CA GLU A 78 -7.16 -6.07 -4.50
C GLU A 78 -8.05 -6.45 -3.32
N VAL A 79 -8.32 -5.50 -2.44
CA VAL A 79 -9.30 -5.65 -1.36
C VAL A 79 -10.69 -5.50 -1.94
N THR A 80 -11.54 -6.49 -1.71
CA THR A 80 -12.94 -6.50 -2.18
C THR A 80 -13.95 -6.30 -1.06
N GLY A 81 -13.54 -6.52 0.19
CA GLY A 81 -14.43 -6.33 1.33
C GLY A 81 -13.71 -6.52 2.67
N LEU A 82 -14.41 -6.16 3.72
CA LEU A 82 -14.00 -6.37 5.10
C LEU A 82 -15.14 -7.08 5.84
N ALA A 83 -14.78 -8.00 6.72
CA ALA A 83 -15.74 -8.55 7.67
C ALA A 83 -16.18 -7.45 8.66
N THR A 84 -17.43 -7.54 9.12
CA THR A 84 -18.01 -6.54 10.03
C THR A 84 -17.30 -6.42 11.37
N ASP A 85 -16.64 -7.49 11.82
CA ASP A 85 -15.83 -7.52 13.03
C ASP A 85 -14.37 -7.06 12.81
N GLY A 86 -13.99 -6.77 11.56
CA GLY A 86 -12.62 -6.39 11.18
C GLY A 86 -11.59 -7.52 11.26
N ARG A 87 -12.02 -8.76 11.46
CA ARG A 87 -11.12 -9.91 11.67
C ARG A 87 -10.71 -10.64 10.41
N SER A 88 -11.28 -10.27 9.27
CA SER A 88 -10.84 -10.77 7.97
C SER A 88 -11.03 -9.75 6.86
N VAL A 89 -10.20 -9.89 5.85
CA VAL A 89 -10.18 -9.06 4.64
C VAL A 89 -10.43 -9.97 3.46
N GLN A 90 -11.46 -9.68 2.67
CA GLN A 90 -11.70 -10.37 1.41
C GLN A 90 -10.86 -9.73 0.31
N THR A 91 -10.19 -10.54 -0.46
CA THR A 91 -9.32 -10.09 -1.55
C THR A 91 -9.57 -10.91 -2.82
N THR A 92 -9.07 -10.42 -3.94
CA THR A 92 -9.09 -11.17 -5.21
C THR A 92 -8.26 -12.46 -5.18
N ALA A 93 -7.38 -12.61 -4.18
CA ALA A 93 -6.55 -13.80 -3.96
C ALA A 93 -7.05 -14.68 -2.79
N GLY A 94 -8.24 -14.41 -2.27
CA GLY A 94 -8.85 -15.13 -1.15
C GLY A 94 -8.97 -14.29 0.12
N GLU A 95 -9.32 -14.93 1.21
CA GLU A 95 -9.51 -14.30 2.50
C GLU A 95 -8.21 -14.23 3.30
N VAL A 96 -7.96 -13.10 3.94
CA VAL A 96 -6.83 -12.88 4.83
C VAL A 96 -7.37 -12.61 6.23
N ALA A 97 -7.15 -13.55 7.14
CA ALA A 97 -7.53 -13.41 8.55
C ALA A 97 -6.52 -12.54 9.31
N ASN A 98 -7.00 -11.72 10.23
CA ASN A 98 -6.14 -10.86 11.05
C ASN A 98 -6.66 -10.68 12.48
N ASP A 99 -5.76 -10.32 13.37
CA ASP A 99 -6.03 -9.95 14.74
C ASP A 99 -5.98 -8.43 14.94
N ALA A 100 -5.18 -7.75 14.09
CA ALA A 100 -5.12 -6.30 13.99
C ALA A 100 -5.09 -5.88 12.52
N LEU A 101 -5.75 -4.76 12.21
CA LEU A 101 -5.90 -4.26 10.85
C LEU A 101 -5.46 -2.80 10.76
N VAL A 102 -4.58 -2.50 9.80
CA VAL A 102 -4.18 -1.15 9.43
C VAL A 102 -4.72 -0.84 8.03
N ILE A 103 -5.57 0.16 7.93
CA ILE A 103 -6.12 0.61 6.63
C ILE A 103 -5.32 1.83 6.17
N ALA A 104 -4.52 1.65 5.12
CA ALA A 104 -3.66 2.67 4.54
C ALA A 104 -3.73 2.64 2.99
N THR A 105 -4.95 2.52 2.48
CA THR A 105 -5.21 2.38 1.04
C THR A 105 -5.05 3.68 0.24
N GLY A 106 -4.83 4.80 0.93
CA GLY A 106 -4.69 6.12 0.30
C GLY A 106 -6.02 6.66 -0.23
N GLY A 107 -5.91 7.60 -1.15
CA GLY A 107 -7.04 8.24 -1.78
C GLY A 107 -6.92 8.23 -3.30
N ARG A 108 -7.99 8.59 -3.97
CA ARG A 108 -8.03 8.81 -5.42
C ARG A 108 -8.71 10.13 -5.74
N PHE A 109 -8.35 10.71 -6.86
CA PHE A 109 -9.05 11.89 -7.35
C PHE A 109 -10.45 11.53 -7.85
N ILE A 110 -11.43 12.33 -7.47
CA ILE A 110 -12.80 12.20 -7.96
C ILE A 110 -13.02 13.31 -8.98
N LYS A 111 -13.13 12.95 -10.26
CA LYS A 111 -13.31 13.88 -11.37
C LYS A 111 -14.80 14.25 -11.51
N LYS A 112 -15.24 15.26 -10.75
CA LYS A 112 -16.66 15.70 -10.72
C LYS A 112 -16.93 17.03 -11.44
N LEU A 113 -15.89 17.80 -11.75
CA LEU A 113 -16.05 19.09 -12.44
C LEU A 113 -16.26 18.87 -13.94
N PRO A 114 -17.18 19.61 -14.60
CA PRO A 114 -17.29 19.58 -16.05
C PRO A 114 -15.96 19.99 -16.70
N GLY A 115 -15.51 19.21 -17.70
CA GLY A 115 -14.23 19.44 -18.38
C GLY A 115 -13.01 18.81 -17.70
N ILE A 116 -13.17 18.24 -16.51
CA ILE A 116 -12.05 17.59 -15.77
C ILE A 116 -11.51 16.37 -16.52
N GLU A 117 -12.28 15.80 -17.43
CA GLU A 117 -11.86 14.69 -18.30
C GLU A 117 -10.71 15.08 -19.24
N HIS A 118 -10.51 16.40 -19.48
CA HIS A 118 -9.40 16.93 -20.27
C HIS A 118 -8.15 17.23 -19.44
N ALA A 119 -8.21 17.05 -18.12
CA ALA A 119 -7.10 17.28 -17.22
C ALA A 119 -6.46 15.96 -16.79
N ILE A 120 -5.13 15.98 -16.67
CA ILE A 120 -4.33 14.86 -16.17
C ILE A 120 -4.16 15.03 -14.66
N THR A 121 -4.33 13.95 -13.89
CA THR A 121 -4.03 13.94 -12.46
C THR A 121 -2.64 13.34 -12.21
N PRO A 122 -1.98 13.67 -11.09
CA PRO A 122 -0.62 13.15 -10.79
C PRO A 122 -0.50 11.62 -10.72
N CYS A 123 -1.61 10.92 -10.66
CA CYS A 123 -1.65 9.46 -10.56
C CYS A 123 -1.90 8.75 -11.91
N GLU A 124 -1.98 9.48 -13.02
CA GLU A 124 -2.25 8.97 -14.37
C GLU A 124 -1.04 8.85 -15.28
#